data_895ba41cb2be4e208d08f04e0556ec09
#
_entry.id   895ba41cb2be4e208d08f04e0556ec09
#
_cell.length_a   1.000
_cell.length_b   1.000
_cell.length_c   1.000
_cell.angle_alpha   90.00
_cell.angle_beta   90.00
_cell.angle_gamma   90.00
#
_symmetry.space_group_name_H-M   'P 1'
#
loop_
_entity.id
_entity.type
_entity.pdbx_description
1 polymer ?
#
loop_
_entity_poly.entity_id
_entity_poly.type
_entity_poly.pdbx_seq_one_letter_code
_entity_poly.pdbx_strand_id
1 'polypeptide(L)'
;SQKAQKMMGLKGLSWRSVEMPMIAPKPDIEALTGGYRGTPVLQIGRDVFIDNWMIARALDEFDATGPAVNAQGGLREAALYAWGERLFTPLLHAALAAYQSEWDADFLADRKQVFPNVDFDTLEAGDADRRSQVLAYLGTVEAQLSMGQDFLGGAQADSWDIHVWGMVWMIHSALPTLMPIVETLPRLIDWYERMLALGTGDREDADIEIAWRALQEGSARPVPNTPDQEPLAGWIGEVVDVSAGSADRGCASGRLLAVDHEQVVLGVEPISGEAAQVWFPRFGYHLKQSG
;
A
#
# COMPACT_ATOMS: atom_id res chain seq x y z
N SER A 1 3.81 -2.45 -3.79
CA SER A 1 4.99 -2.46 -2.87
C SER A 1 5.96 -1.29 -3.11
N GLN A 2 5.96 -0.68 -4.30
CA GLN A 2 6.92 0.39 -4.65
C GLN A 2 6.83 1.62 -3.72
N LYS A 3 5.62 2.02 -3.30
CA LYS A 3 5.42 3.12 -2.34
C LYS A 3 6.14 2.84 -1.01
N ALA A 4 6.00 1.64 -0.46
CA ALA A 4 6.68 1.25 0.79
C ALA A 4 8.22 1.29 0.64
N GLN A 5 8.74 0.79 -0.48
CA GLN A 5 10.18 0.89 -0.78
C GLN A 5 10.65 2.35 -0.87
N LYS A 6 9.83 3.23 -1.43
CA LYS A 6 10.14 4.67 -1.48
C LYS A 6 10.15 5.32 -0.09
N MET A 7 9.28 4.87 0.83
CA MET A 7 9.31 5.28 2.24
C MET A 7 10.62 4.87 2.92
N MET A 8 11.13 3.64 2.64
CA MET A 8 12.45 3.22 3.12
C MET A 8 13.57 4.12 2.60
N GLY A 9 13.51 4.50 1.31
CA GLY A 9 14.46 5.43 0.70
C GLY A 9 14.43 6.82 1.32
N LEU A 10 13.25 7.39 1.53
CA LEU A 10 13.09 8.69 2.18
C LEU A 10 13.73 8.72 3.57
N LYS A 11 13.61 7.63 4.33
CA LYS A 11 14.18 7.50 5.68
C LYS A 11 15.63 6.97 5.70
N GLY A 12 16.18 6.55 4.55
CA GLY A 12 17.53 5.96 4.48
C GLY A 12 17.69 4.67 5.26
N LEU A 13 16.64 3.87 5.39
CA LEU A 13 16.62 2.66 6.21
C LEU A 13 17.22 1.45 5.47
N SER A 14 17.89 0.58 6.24
CA SER A 14 18.23 -0.78 5.80
C SER A 14 17.10 -1.74 6.10
N TRP A 15 16.75 -2.59 5.13
CA TRP A 15 15.60 -3.49 5.23
C TRP A 15 15.77 -4.79 4.44
N ARG A 16 15.01 -5.80 4.82
CA ARG A 16 14.96 -7.10 4.15
C ARG A 16 13.72 -7.21 3.28
N SER A 17 13.91 -7.63 2.03
CA SER A 17 12.82 -7.86 1.07
C SER A 17 12.55 -9.34 0.93
N VAL A 18 11.34 -9.76 1.28
CA VAL A 18 10.87 -11.13 1.02
C VAL A 18 9.92 -11.07 -0.16
N GLU A 19 10.21 -11.82 -1.22
CA GLU A 19 9.37 -11.86 -2.41
C GLU A 19 8.18 -12.79 -2.20
N MET A 20 7.00 -12.34 -2.62
CA MET A 20 5.76 -13.11 -2.54
C MET A 20 5.25 -13.48 -3.94
N PRO A 21 4.56 -14.63 -4.08
CA PRO A 21 3.93 -14.99 -5.34
C PRO A 21 3.03 -13.88 -5.90
N MET A 22 3.05 -13.69 -7.22
CA MET A 22 2.23 -12.67 -7.88
C MET A 22 0.73 -12.98 -7.79
N ILE A 23 0.36 -14.26 -7.83
CA ILE A 23 -1.01 -14.75 -7.71
C ILE A 23 -1.17 -15.65 -6.48
N ALA A 24 -2.42 -15.88 -6.08
CA ALA A 24 -2.72 -16.84 -5.01
C ALA A 24 -2.42 -18.30 -5.44
N PRO A 25 -2.09 -19.21 -4.51
CA PRO A 25 -2.04 -19.01 -3.05
C PRO A 25 -0.78 -18.31 -2.57
N LYS A 26 -0.86 -17.64 -1.42
CA LYS A 26 0.25 -16.94 -0.76
C LYS A 26 0.38 -17.40 0.69
N PRO A 27 0.72 -18.69 0.93
CA PRO A 27 0.56 -19.32 2.24
C PRO A 27 1.33 -18.62 3.36
N ASP A 28 2.54 -18.14 3.09
CA ASP A 28 3.37 -17.51 4.11
C ASP A 28 2.79 -16.19 4.61
N ILE A 29 2.36 -15.32 3.70
CA ILE A 29 1.78 -14.05 4.09
C ILE A 29 0.39 -14.25 4.73
N GLU A 30 -0.40 -15.21 4.23
CA GLU A 30 -1.69 -15.57 4.81
C GLU A 30 -1.52 -16.10 6.24
N ALA A 31 -0.54 -16.96 6.48
CA ALA A 31 -0.22 -17.45 7.83
C ALA A 31 0.23 -16.30 8.75
N LEU A 32 1.13 -15.44 8.29
CA LEU A 32 1.66 -14.31 9.06
C LEU A 32 0.58 -13.30 9.47
N THR A 33 -0.44 -13.13 8.64
CA THR A 33 -1.46 -12.08 8.78
C THR A 33 -2.84 -12.57 9.20
N GLY A 34 -3.01 -13.90 9.37
CA GLY A 34 -4.30 -14.50 9.68
C GLY A 34 -5.25 -14.60 8.48
N GLY A 35 -4.71 -14.62 7.25
CA GLY A 35 -5.48 -14.79 6.01
C GLY A 35 -5.48 -13.59 5.06
N TYR A 36 -4.94 -12.42 5.46
CA TYR A 36 -4.74 -11.32 4.53
C TYR A 36 -3.58 -11.63 3.58
N ARG A 37 -3.77 -11.40 2.29
CA ARG A 37 -2.79 -11.74 1.24
C ARG A 37 -2.36 -10.57 0.36
N GLY A 38 -2.81 -9.35 0.68
CA GLY A 38 -2.40 -8.14 -0.03
C GLY A 38 -0.95 -7.76 0.28
N THR A 39 -0.33 -7.03 -0.62
CA THR A 39 1.01 -6.45 -0.47
C THR A 39 0.97 -4.95 -0.78
N PRO A 40 1.83 -4.13 -0.18
CA PRO A 40 2.92 -4.45 0.72
C PRO A 40 2.49 -4.81 2.14
N VAL A 41 3.35 -5.55 2.83
CA VAL A 41 3.30 -5.81 4.28
C VAL A 41 4.66 -5.48 4.85
N LEU A 42 4.72 -4.77 5.97
CA LEU A 42 5.93 -4.49 6.74
C LEU A 42 5.89 -5.27 8.06
N GLN A 43 6.98 -5.92 8.41
CA GLN A 43 7.15 -6.55 9.71
C GLN A 43 8.29 -5.89 10.49
N ILE A 44 8.06 -5.60 11.77
CA ILE A 44 9.06 -5.14 12.73
C ILE A 44 8.89 -5.97 14.01
N GLY A 45 9.77 -6.92 14.24
CA GLY A 45 9.61 -7.88 15.33
C GLY A 45 8.32 -8.70 15.18
N ARG A 46 7.42 -8.63 16.17
CA ARG A 46 6.12 -9.31 16.16
C ARG A 46 4.98 -8.46 15.55
N ASP A 47 5.26 -7.23 15.19
CA ASP A 47 4.27 -6.32 14.60
C ASP A 47 4.29 -6.43 13.08
N VAL A 48 3.12 -6.61 12.49
CA VAL A 48 2.88 -6.76 11.06
C VAL A 48 1.93 -5.67 10.59
N PHE A 49 2.41 -4.75 9.77
CA PHE A 49 1.68 -3.56 9.33
C PHE A 49 1.15 -3.74 7.91
N ILE A 50 -0.15 -3.59 7.78
CA ILE A 50 -0.88 -3.75 6.53
C ILE A 50 -1.17 -2.37 5.93
N ASP A 51 -1.03 -2.27 4.61
CA ASP A 51 -1.26 -1.05 3.84
C ASP A 51 -0.18 0.03 4.01
N ASN A 52 0.02 0.83 2.95
CA ASN A 52 0.98 1.93 2.96
C ASN A 52 0.71 2.96 4.08
N TRP A 53 -0.55 3.13 4.49
CA TRP A 53 -0.93 4.00 5.60
C TRP A 53 -0.29 3.56 6.92
N MET A 54 -0.48 2.29 7.29
CA MET A 54 0.10 1.77 8.54
C MET A 54 1.62 1.64 8.44
N ILE A 55 2.14 1.31 7.26
CA ILE A 55 3.59 1.25 7.01
C ILE A 55 4.22 2.63 7.23
N ALA A 56 3.66 3.70 6.69
CA ALA A 56 4.16 5.06 6.88
C ALA A 56 4.24 5.44 8.37
N ARG A 57 3.18 5.18 9.12
CA ARG A 57 3.13 5.43 10.58
C ARG A 57 4.15 4.60 11.36
N ALA A 58 4.23 3.30 11.05
CA ALA A 58 5.18 2.40 11.69
C ALA A 58 6.63 2.86 11.47
N LEU A 59 6.96 3.31 10.27
CA LEU A 59 8.29 3.82 9.95
C LEU A 59 8.61 5.14 10.65
N ASP A 60 7.64 6.04 10.80
CA ASP A 60 7.81 7.30 11.53
C ASP A 60 8.02 7.07 13.03
N GLU A 61 7.35 6.07 13.60
CA GLU A 61 7.56 5.68 14.99
C GLU A 61 8.86 4.90 15.18
N PHE A 62 9.27 4.08 14.22
CA PHE A 62 10.52 3.33 14.25
C PHE A 62 11.75 4.24 14.18
N ASP A 63 11.70 5.25 13.31
CA ASP A 63 12.73 6.29 13.20
C ASP A 63 12.09 7.67 13.29
N ALA A 64 11.94 8.15 14.51
CA ALA A 64 11.38 9.46 14.80
C ALA A 64 12.36 10.63 14.54
N THR A 65 13.63 10.34 14.25
CA THR A 65 14.68 11.35 14.05
C THR A 65 14.91 11.69 12.58
N GLY A 66 14.54 10.77 11.69
CA GLY A 66 14.63 10.95 10.24
C GLY A 66 13.49 11.80 9.66
N PRO A 67 13.49 12.01 8.34
CA PRO A 67 12.38 12.67 7.65
C PRO A 67 11.06 11.96 7.92
N ALA A 68 10.03 12.70 8.32
CA ALA A 68 8.71 12.12 8.53
C ALA A 68 8.07 11.74 7.18
N VAL A 69 7.60 10.50 7.08
CA VAL A 69 6.82 10.05 5.92
C VAL A 69 5.46 10.72 5.94
N ASN A 70 4.76 10.68 7.10
CA ASN A 70 3.42 11.23 7.27
C ASN A 70 3.47 12.59 7.98
N ALA A 71 4.16 13.57 7.37
CA ALA A 71 4.45 14.86 7.99
C ALA A 71 3.19 15.68 8.35
N GLN A 72 2.07 15.49 7.67
CA GLN A 72 0.86 16.32 7.86
C GLN A 72 -0.39 15.52 8.24
N GLY A 73 -0.41 14.21 8.07
CA GLY A 73 -1.46 13.30 8.54
C GLY A 73 -2.91 13.65 8.19
N GLY A 74 -3.82 12.91 8.79
CA GLY A 74 -5.25 13.26 8.87
C GLY A 74 -5.99 13.32 7.55
N LEU A 75 -6.84 14.35 7.40
CA LEU A 75 -7.73 14.52 6.23
C LEU A 75 -6.97 14.62 4.90
N ARG A 76 -5.78 15.22 4.91
CA ARG A 76 -4.94 15.33 3.73
C ARG A 76 -4.58 13.96 3.18
N GLU A 77 -4.16 13.05 4.05
CA GLU A 77 -3.80 11.68 3.69
C GLU A 77 -5.00 10.93 3.10
N ALA A 78 -6.16 11.02 3.73
CA ALA A 78 -7.40 10.42 3.23
C ALA A 78 -7.79 10.96 1.84
N ALA A 79 -7.62 12.26 1.60
CA ALA A 79 -7.88 12.87 0.29
C ALA A 79 -6.93 12.36 -0.78
N LEU A 80 -5.66 12.11 -0.44
CA LEU A 80 -4.67 11.55 -1.36
C LEU A 80 -4.95 10.10 -1.73
N TYR A 81 -5.38 9.30 -0.76
CA TYR A 81 -5.84 7.94 -1.05
C TYR A 81 -7.00 7.98 -2.05
N ALA A 82 -8.01 8.82 -1.83
CA ALA A 82 -9.15 8.95 -2.73
C ALA A 82 -8.75 9.44 -4.13
N TRP A 83 -7.80 10.37 -4.23
CA TRP A 83 -7.24 10.83 -5.50
C TRP A 83 -6.50 9.70 -6.21
N GLY A 84 -5.66 8.97 -5.50
CA GLY A 84 -4.89 7.83 -6.02
C GLY A 84 -5.78 6.71 -6.53
N GLU A 85 -6.83 6.34 -5.83
CA GLU A 85 -7.79 5.32 -6.27
C GLU A 85 -8.48 5.72 -7.58
N ARG A 86 -8.83 6.99 -7.74
CA ARG A 86 -9.44 7.48 -8.99
C ARG A 86 -8.47 7.47 -10.17
N LEU A 87 -7.21 7.84 -9.98
CA LEU A 87 -6.20 7.77 -11.03
C LEU A 87 -5.79 6.32 -11.31
N PHE A 88 -5.77 5.46 -10.29
CA PHE A 88 -5.40 4.06 -10.46
C PHE A 88 -6.30 3.33 -11.46
N THR A 89 -7.60 3.60 -11.47
CA THR A 89 -8.55 2.94 -12.39
C THR A 89 -8.18 3.11 -13.87
N PRO A 90 -7.99 4.33 -14.41
CA PRO A 90 -7.57 4.48 -15.81
C PRO A 90 -6.18 3.91 -16.10
N LEU A 91 -5.25 3.96 -15.14
CA LEU A 91 -3.92 3.34 -15.30
C LEU A 91 -4.02 1.81 -15.33
N LEU A 92 -4.82 1.22 -14.44
CA LEU A 92 -5.09 -0.20 -14.43
C LEU A 92 -5.69 -0.66 -15.76
N HIS A 93 -6.73 0.02 -16.26
CA HIS A 93 -7.35 -0.34 -17.54
C HIS A 93 -6.37 -0.23 -18.70
N ALA A 94 -5.47 0.76 -18.69
CA ALA A 94 -4.42 0.87 -19.69
C ALA A 94 -3.43 -0.30 -19.62
N ALA A 95 -3.05 -0.74 -18.41
CA ALA A 95 -2.16 -1.87 -18.21
C ALA A 95 -2.81 -3.19 -18.64
N LEU A 96 -4.06 -3.42 -18.23
CA LEU A 96 -4.81 -4.61 -18.64
C LEU A 96 -4.95 -4.69 -20.16
N ALA A 97 -5.33 -3.59 -20.80
CA ALA A 97 -5.45 -3.51 -22.26
C ALA A 97 -4.13 -3.78 -22.99
N ALA A 98 -3.00 -3.31 -22.42
CA ALA A 98 -1.69 -3.47 -23.04
C ALA A 98 -1.14 -4.89 -22.94
N TYR A 99 -1.40 -5.59 -21.83
CA TYR A 99 -0.65 -6.80 -21.49
C TYR A 99 -1.49 -8.07 -21.38
N GLN A 100 -2.84 -7.99 -21.30
CA GLN A 100 -3.67 -9.18 -21.10
C GLN A 100 -3.46 -10.30 -22.13
N SER A 101 -3.08 -9.95 -23.36
CA SER A 101 -2.82 -10.94 -24.43
C SER A 101 -1.49 -11.68 -24.27
N GLU A 102 -0.60 -11.19 -23.42
CA GLU A 102 0.71 -11.79 -23.12
C GLU A 102 0.67 -12.69 -21.88
N TRP A 103 -0.44 -12.64 -21.11
CA TRP A 103 -0.57 -13.40 -19.88
C TRP A 103 -0.98 -14.84 -20.13
N ASP A 104 -0.43 -15.73 -19.32
CA ASP A 104 -0.93 -17.11 -19.29
C ASP A 104 -2.38 -17.18 -18.76
N ALA A 105 -3.02 -18.32 -18.96
CA ALA A 105 -4.43 -18.50 -18.62
C ALA A 105 -4.70 -18.39 -17.11
N ASP A 106 -3.77 -18.84 -16.27
CA ASP A 106 -3.93 -18.85 -14.82
C ASP A 106 -3.81 -17.42 -14.28
N PHE A 107 -2.84 -16.65 -14.75
CA PHE A 107 -2.69 -15.24 -14.38
C PHE A 107 -3.88 -14.39 -14.84
N LEU A 108 -4.36 -14.60 -16.08
CA LEU A 108 -5.54 -13.90 -16.59
C LEU A 108 -6.80 -14.25 -15.77
N ALA A 109 -6.98 -15.52 -15.41
CA ALA A 109 -8.09 -15.96 -14.58
C ALA A 109 -8.05 -15.32 -13.18
N ASP A 110 -6.87 -15.26 -12.56
CA ASP A 110 -6.66 -14.56 -11.29
C ASP A 110 -7.01 -13.07 -11.42
N ARG A 111 -6.53 -12.38 -12.46
CA ARG A 111 -6.83 -10.95 -12.67
C ARG A 111 -8.32 -10.68 -12.87
N LYS A 112 -9.05 -11.55 -13.57
CA LYS A 112 -10.50 -11.45 -13.71
C LYS A 112 -11.23 -11.60 -12.36
N GLN A 113 -10.74 -12.42 -11.46
CA GLN A 113 -11.27 -12.52 -10.09
C GLN A 113 -10.94 -11.29 -9.24
N VAL A 114 -9.73 -10.76 -9.38
CA VAL A 114 -9.26 -9.55 -8.66
C VAL A 114 -10.04 -8.30 -9.08
N PHE A 115 -10.39 -8.20 -10.36
CA PHE A 115 -11.09 -7.06 -10.95
C PHE A 115 -12.45 -7.45 -11.55
N PRO A 116 -13.41 -7.89 -10.74
CA PRO A 116 -14.68 -8.45 -11.23
C PRO A 116 -15.56 -7.43 -11.97
N ASN A 117 -15.32 -6.14 -11.77
CA ASN A 117 -16.06 -5.04 -12.41
C ASN A 117 -15.40 -4.54 -13.70
N VAL A 118 -14.30 -5.15 -14.14
CA VAL A 118 -13.60 -4.80 -15.38
C VAL A 118 -14.03 -5.73 -16.49
N ASP A 119 -14.56 -5.18 -17.58
CA ASP A 119 -14.82 -5.91 -18.80
C ASP A 119 -13.54 -5.99 -19.63
N PHE A 120 -12.84 -7.11 -19.53
CA PHE A 120 -11.56 -7.35 -20.21
C PHE A 120 -11.69 -7.39 -21.75
N ASP A 121 -12.87 -7.73 -22.26
CA ASP A 121 -13.09 -7.90 -23.71
C ASP A 121 -13.28 -6.54 -24.42
N THR A 122 -13.64 -5.51 -23.68
CA THR A 122 -13.87 -4.14 -24.22
C THR A 122 -12.74 -3.16 -23.93
N LEU A 123 -11.65 -3.59 -23.30
CA LEU A 123 -10.51 -2.72 -23.00
C LEU A 123 -9.72 -2.37 -24.27
N GLU A 124 -9.55 -1.08 -24.52
CA GLU A 124 -8.72 -0.54 -25.60
C GLU A 124 -7.48 0.18 -25.06
N ALA A 125 -6.29 -0.20 -25.54
CA ALA A 125 -5.03 0.38 -25.10
C ALA A 125 -4.91 1.88 -25.42
N GLY A 126 -5.51 2.31 -26.52
CA GLY A 126 -5.44 3.67 -27.06
C GLY A 126 -6.63 4.56 -26.72
N ASP A 127 -7.48 4.20 -25.77
CA ASP A 127 -8.68 4.95 -25.40
C ASP A 127 -8.40 6.44 -25.12
N ALA A 128 -8.99 7.31 -25.94
CA ALA A 128 -8.73 8.76 -25.91
C ALA A 128 -9.28 9.43 -24.66
N ASP A 129 -10.45 9.00 -24.16
CA ASP A 129 -11.03 9.54 -22.93
C ASP A 129 -10.15 9.17 -21.73
N ARG A 130 -9.71 7.92 -21.62
CA ARG A 130 -8.79 7.49 -20.57
C ARG A 130 -7.50 8.28 -20.55
N ARG A 131 -6.90 8.54 -21.73
CA ARG A 131 -5.72 9.36 -21.86
C ARG A 131 -5.98 10.79 -21.40
N SER A 132 -7.15 11.36 -21.73
CA SER A 132 -7.58 12.67 -21.27
C SER A 132 -7.76 12.73 -19.76
N GLN A 133 -8.32 11.68 -19.14
CA GLN A 133 -8.44 11.57 -17.70
C GLN A 133 -7.06 11.56 -17.02
N VAL A 134 -6.12 10.75 -17.53
CA VAL A 134 -4.75 10.71 -16.99
C VAL A 134 -4.10 12.10 -17.10
N LEU A 135 -4.22 12.79 -18.23
CA LEU A 135 -3.71 14.15 -18.41
C LEU A 135 -4.32 15.11 -17.38
N ALA A 136 -5.62 15.03 -17.14
CA ALA A 136 -6.30 15.89 -16.16
C ALA A 136 -5.76 15.68 -14.74
N TYR A 137 -5.57 14.42 -14.31
CA TYR A 137 -4.98 14.11 -13.01
C TYR A 137 -3.53 14.58 -12.88
N LEU A 138 -2.69 14.27 -13.87
CA LEU A 138 -1.27 14.68 -13.85
C LEU A 138 -1.12 16.21 -14.00
N GLY A 139 -2.03 16.86 -14.71
CA GLY A 139 -2.08 18.32 -14.81
C GLY A 139 -2.32 19.01 -13.47
N THR A 140 -3.06 18.39 -12.53
CA THR A 140 -3.20 18.93 -11.17
C THR A 140 -1.87 18.87 -10.40
N VAL A 141 -1.07 17.83 -10.62
CA VAL A 141 0.27 17.67 -10.02
C VAL A 141 1.22 18.72 -10.61
N GLU A 142 1.24 18.89 -11.94
CA GLU A 142 2.03 19.92 -12.63
C GLU A 142 1.70 21.31 -12.10
N ALA A 143 0.40 21.63 -11.94
CA ALA A 143 -0.05 22.92 -11.40
C ALA A 143 0.43 23.14 -9.97
N GLN A 144 0.36 22.13 -9.11
CA GLN A 144 0.86 22.21 -7.74
C GLN A 144 2.37 22.47 -7.70
N LEU A 145 3.15 21.74 -8.47
CA LEU A 145 4.61 21.92 -8.58
C LEU A 145 5.00 23.26 -9.16
N SER A 146 4.16 23.86 -9.99
CA SER A 146 4.37 25.20 -10.58
C SER A 146 4.28 26.34 -9.55
N MET A 147 3.85 26.06 -8.30
CA MET A 147 3.86 27.03 -7.21
C MET A 147 5.28 27.28 -6.64
N GLY A 148 6.29 26.62 -7.19
CA GLY A 148 7.71 26.89 -6.88
C GLY A 148 8.25 26.07 -5.71
N GLN A 149 7.61 24.96 -5.37
CA GLN A 149 8.09 24.03 -4.35
C GLN A 149 8.83 22.85 -5.01
N ASP A 150 9.82 22.30 -4.31
CA ASP A 150 10.58 21.14 -4.79
C ASP A 150 9.76 19.85 -4.72
N PHE A 151 8.86 19.74 -3.74
CA PHE A 151 7.97 18.60 -3.50
C PHE A 151 6.53 19.07 -3.31
N LEU A 152 5.57 18.17 -3.43
CA LEU A 152 4.15 18.49 -3.37
C LEU A 152 3.71 19.11 -2.06
N GLY A 153 4.36 18.73 -0.96
CA GLY A 153 4.12 19.25 0.39
C GLY A 153 5.00 20.41 0.81
N GLY A 154 6.04 20.78 0.04
CA GLY A 154 6.99 21.84 0.42
C GLY A 154 8.41 21.57 -0.01
N ALA A 155 9.37 21.82 0.90
CA ALA A 155 10.80 21.68 0.63
C ALA A 155 11.32 20.24 0.80
N GLN A 156 10.51 19.33 1.38
CA GLN A 156 10.89 17.95 1.63
C GLN A 156 9.76 17.03 1.12
N ALA A 157 10.16 15.86 0.62
CA ALA A 157 9.22 14.81 0.25
C ALA A 157 8.50 14.23 1.47
N ASP A 158 7.24 13.89 1.30
CA ASP A 158 6.42 13.21 2.30
C ASP A 158 5.51 12.16 1.66
N SER A 159 4.54 11.65 2.41
CA SER A 159 3.57 10.67 1.93
C SER A 159 2.83 11.15 0.68
N TRP A 160 2.58 12.43 0.54
CA TRP A 160 1.94 12.99 -0.65
C TRP A 160 2.74 12.71 -1.91
N ASP A 161 4.03 13.04 -1.85
CA ASP A 161 4.94 12.76 -2.97
C ASP A 161 5.00 11.26 -3.26
N ILE A 162 5.08 10.43 -2.23
CA ILE A 162 5.16 8.98 -2.39
C ILE A 162 3.89 8.39 -3.02
N HIS A 163 2.70 8.87 -2.63
CA HIS A 163 1.43 8.41 -3.22
C HIS A 163 1.32 8.77 -4.70
N VAL A 164 1.62 10.02 -5.06
CA VAL A 164 1.60 10.50 -6.45
C VAL A 164 2.71 9.81 -7.26
N TRP A 165 3.92 9.72 -6.69
CA TRP A 165 5.04 9.04 -7.34
C TRP A 165 4.70 7.60 -7.75
N GLY A 166 4.01 6.86 -6.91
CA GLY A 166 3.61 5.49 -7.24
C GLY A 166 2.76 5.37 -8.50
N MET A 167 1.92 6.38 -8.79
CA MET A 167 1.12 6.42 -10.01
C MET A 167 1.97 6.79 -11.24
N VAL A 168 2.84 7.80 -11.10
CA VAL A 168 3.75 8.21 -12.18
C VAL A 168 4.77 7.11 -12.48
N TRP A 169 5.29 6.43 -11.44
CA TRP A 169 6.16 5.26 -11.59
C TRP A 169 5.50 4.13 -12.40
N MET A 170 4.22 3.88 -12.19
CA MET A 170 3.47 2.87 -12.96
C MET A 170 3.43 3.24 -14.46
N ILE A 171 3.28 4.53 -14.80
CA ILE A 171 3.33 4.99 -16.19
C ILE A 171 4.72 4.74 -16.77
N HIS A 172 5.77 5.19 -16.09
CA HIS A 172 7.14 5.02 -16.56
C HIS A 172 7.57 3.56 -16.72
N SER A 173 7.13 2.69 -15.79
CA SER A 173 7.58 1.28 -15.77
C SER A 173 6.77 0.35 -16.66
N ALA A 174 5.49 0.66 -16.91
CA ALA A 174 4.58 -0.29 -17.52
C ALA A 174 3.65 0.29 -18.61
N LEU A 175 3.59 1.60 -18.81
CA LEU A 175 2.59 2.22 -19.69
C LEU A 175 3.22 3.18 -20.70
N PRO A 176 4.08 2.69 -21.62
CA PRO A 176 4.78 3.55 -22.58
C PRO A 176 3.82 4.36 -23.48
N THR A 177 2.60 3.87 -23.70
CA THR A 177 1.55 4.58 -24.45
C THR A 177 1.07 5.87 -23.78
N LEU A 178 1.31 6.05 -22.48
CA LEU A 178 0.98 7.25 -21.72
C LEU A 178 2.17 8.21 -21.56
N MET A 179 3.39 7.79 -21.89
CA MET A 179 4.57 8.63 -21.79
C MET A 179 4.45 9.98 -22.56
N PRO A 180 3.86 10.05 -23.77
CA PRO A 180 3.67 11.32 -24.45
C PRO A 180 2.84 12.35 -23.65
N ILE A 181 2.03 11.91 -22.69
CA ILE A 181 1.32 12.81 -21.76
C ILE A 181 2.30 13.38 -20.73
N VAL A 182 3.10 12.51 -20.11
CA VAL A 182 4.11 12.90 -19.11
C VAL A 182 5.09 13.91 -19.70
N GLU A 183 5.53 13.69 -20.93
CA GLU A 183 6.49 14.56 -21.66
C GLU A 183 5.99 16.00 -21.85
N THR A 184 4.70 16.25 -21.73
CA THR A 184 4.12 17.62 -21.79
C THR A 184 4.14 18.35 -20.45
N LEU A 185 4.61 17.72 -19.37
CA LEU A 185 4.51 18.16 -17.98
C LEU A 185 5.92 18.34 -17.37
N PRO A 186 6.66 19.41 -17.67
CA PRO A 186 8.07 19.54 -17.31
C PRO A 186 8.32 19.56 -15.80
N ARG A 187 7.44 20.16 -14.99
CA ARG A 187 7.59 20.17 -13.53
C ARG A 187 7.40 18.81 -12.92
N LEU A 188 6.47 18.02 -13.47
CA LEU A 188 6.26 16.63 -13.09
C LEU A 188 7.51 15.79 -13.38
N ILE A 189 8.17 15.99 -14.54
CA ILE A 189 9.42 15.27 -14.87
C ILE A 189 10.52 15.63 -13.89
N ASP A 190 10.78 16.92 -13.66
CA ASP A 190 11.81 17.37 -12.73
C ASP A 190 11.56 16.84 -11.30
N TRP A 191 10.30 16.81 -10.87
CA TRP A 191 9.92 16.26 -9.57
C TRP A 191 10.10 14.73 -9.54
N TYR A 192 9.74 14.02 -10.61
CA TYR A 192 9.90 12.57 -10.69
C TYR A 192 11.38 12.16 -10.55
N GLU A 193 12.28 12.90 -11.19
CA GLU A 193 13.74 12.69 -11.05
C GLU A 193 14.22 12.91 -9.60
N ARG A 194 13.72 13.96 -8.91
CA ARG A 194 14.00 14.16 -7.48
C ARG A 194 13.49 13.00 -6.64
N MET A 195 12.30 12.48 -6.94
CA MET A 195 11.76 11.30 -6.26
C MET A 195 12.58 10.03 -6.54
N LEU A 196 13.10 9.86 -7.75
CA LEU A 196 14.01 8.74 -8.06
C LEU A 196 15.29 8.83 -7.21
N ALA A 197 15.85 10.01 -7.05
CA ALA A 197 17.09 10.24 -6.29
C ALA A 197 16.98 9.85 -4.80
N LEU A 198 15.78 9.80 -4.21
CA LEU A 198 15.57 9.30 -2.85
C LEU A 198 15.94 7.81 -2.70
N GLY A 199 16.04 7.06 -3.81
CA GLY A 199 16.31 5.64 -3.76
C GLY A 199 15.19 4.81 -3.09
N THR A 200 15.58 3.67 -2.55
CA THR A 200 14.68 2.71 -1.86
C THR A 200 15.24 2.25 -0.51
N GLY A 201 16.21 2.96 0.03
CA GLY A 201 16.97 2.53 1.20
C GLY A 201 18.00 1.44 0.85
N ASP A 202 18.56 0.85 1.87
CA ASP A 202 19.53 -0.24 1.75
C ASP A 202 18.79 -1.59 1.78
N ARG A 203 18.42 -2.09 0.59
CA ARG A 203 17.66 -3.31 0.41
C ARG A 203 18.55 -4.54 0.35
N GLU A 204 18.21 -5.57 1.11
CA GLU A 204 18.76 -6.90 1.02
C GLU A 204 17.63 -7.91 0.78
N ASP A 205 17.77 -8.78 -0.24
CA ASP A 205 16.78 -9.83 -0.48
C ASP A 205 16.97 -10.97 0.54
N ALA A 206 15.85 -11.50 1.03
CA ALA A 206 15.83 -12.53 2.07
C ALA A 206 14.70 -13.53 1.84
N ASP A 207 14.86 -14.72 2.43
CA ASP A 207 13.83 -15.75 2.47
C ASP A 207 12.83 -15.49 3.60
N ILE A 208 11.66 -16.14 3.52
CA ILE A 208 10.57 -15.97 4.49
C ILE A 208 10.95 -16.37 5.91
N GLU A 209 11.95 -17.21 6.09
CA GLU A 209 12.49 -17.65 7.39
C GLU A 209 12.91 -16.46 8.26
N ILE A 210 13.28 -15.33 7.66
CA ILE A 210 13.60 -14.12 8.41
C ILE A 210 12.38 -13.56 9.13
N ALA A 211 11.20 -13.65 8.53
CA ALA A 211 9.94 -13.21 9.14
C ALA A 211 9.56 -14.10 10.32
N TRP A 212 9.71 -15.43 10.16
CA TRP A 212 9.45 -16.39 11.24
C TRP A 212 10.42 -16.21 12.41
N ARG A 213 11.70 -15.98 12.13
CA ARG A 213 12.68 -15.66 13.17
C ARG A 213 12.35 -14.35 13.88
N ALA A 214 11.92 -13.32 13.18
CA ALA A 214 11.52 -12.05 13.77
C ALA A 214 10.30 -12.21 14.71
N LEU A 215 9.37 -13.12 14.42
CA LEU A 215 8.29 -13.45 15.34
C LEU A 215 8.79 -14.14 16.63
N GLN A 216 9.76 -15.06 16.51
CA GLN A 216 10.28 -15.82 17.65
C GLN A 216 11.15 -14.96 18.57
N GLU A 217 12.04 -14.18 17.98
CA GLU A 217 13.09 -13.43 18.71
C GLU A 217 12.69 -11.99 19.02
N GLY A 218 11.75 -11.43 18.24
CA GLY A 218 11.32 -10.04 18.34
C GLY A 218 10.33 -9.79 19.47
N SER A 219 10.13 -8.52 19.77
CA SER A 219 9.09 -8.03 20.68
C SER A 219 7.94 -7.41 19.89
N ALA A 220 6.76 -7.40 20.48
CA ALA A 220 5.62 -6.63 20.01
C ALA A 220 5.60 -5.26 20.71
N ARG A 221 5.08 -4.26 20.04
CA ARG A 221 4.82 -2.95 20.62
C ARG A 221 3.62 -3.02 21.58
N PRO A 222 3.46 -2.06 22.50
CA PRO A 222 2.26 -1.96 23.32
C PRO A 222 1.02 -1.76 22.45
N VAL A 223 -0.01 -2.55 22.73
CA VAL A 223 -1.33 -2.37 22.08
C VAL A 223 -1.99 -1.10 22.64
N PRO A 224 -2.53 -0.20 21.79
CA PRO A 224 -3.20 1.00 22.25
C PRO A 224 -4.50 0.67 22.98
N ASN A 225 -4.93 1.57 23.86
CA ASN A 225 -6.24 1.43 24.49
C ASN A 225 -7.35 1.75 23.49
N THR A 226 -8.37 0.92 23.45
CA THR A 226 -9.62 1.23 22.74
C THR A 226 -10.41 2.27 23.54
N PRO A 227 -10.83 3.41 22.94
CA PRO A 227 -11.66 4.39 23.64
C PRO A 227 -13.03 3.81 24.03
N ASP A 228 -13.55 4.18 25.20
CA ASP A 228 -14.87 3.69 25.69
C ASP A 228 -16.02 4.04 24.74
N GLN A 229 -15.92 5.14 24.00
CA GLN A 229 -16.91 5.57 23.00
C GLN A 229 -16.79 4.86 21.64
N GLU A 230 -15.77 4.02 21.44
CA GLU A 230 -15.62 3.26 20.18
C GLU A 230 -16.79 2.24 20.05
N PRO A 231 -17.58 2.30 18.98
CA PRO A 231 -18.74 1.41 18.82
C PRO A 231 -18.42 -0.09 18.89
N LEU A 232 -17.16 -0.47 18.56
CA LEU A 232 -16.68 -1.85 18.58
C LEU A 232 -15.95 -2.22 19.88
N ALA A 233 -15.93 -1.34 20.90
CA ALA A 233 -15.23 -1.61 22.17
C ALA A 233 -15.69 -2.92 22.83
N GLY A 234 -16.99 -3.26 22.70
CA GLY A 234 -17.52 -4.52 23.20
C GLY A 234 -17.04 -5.79 22.50
N TRP A 235 -16.29 -5.68 21.41
CA TRP A 235 -15.72 -6.81 20.67
C TRP A 235 -14.27 -7.11 21.06
N ILE A 236 -13.67 -6.30 21.93
CA ILE A 236 -12.30 -6.55 22.40
C ILE A 236 -12.19 -7.92 23.04
N GLY A 237 -11.23 -8.73 22.59
CA GLY A 237 -11.03 -10.11 23.00
C GLY A 237 -11.77 -11.15 22.18
N GLU A 238 -12.77 -10.76 21.39
CA GLU A 238 -13.48 -11.66 20.47
C GLU A 238 -12.67 -11.94 19.20
N VAL A 239 -13.00 -13.02 18.50
CA VAL A 239 -12.45 -13.31 17.17
C VAL A 239 -13.26 -12.55 16.13
N VAL A 240 -12.55 -11.78 15.32
CA VAL A 240 -13.16 -10.97 14.25
C VAL A 240 -12.46 -11.21 12.93
N ASP A 241 -13.19 -10.94 11.86
CA ASP A 241 -12.68 -10.94 10.49
C ASP A 241 -12.50 -9.49 10.03
N VAL A 242 -11.33 -9.19 9.47
CA VAL A 242 -11.00 -7.87 8.92
C VAL A 242 -10.73 -7.98 7.41
N SER A 243 -11.42 -7.17 6.61
CA SER A 243 -11.28 -7.17 5.15
C SER A 243 -11.27 -5.75 4.58
N ALA A 244 -10.56 -5.57 3.45
CA ALA A 244 -10.51 -4.31 2.70
C ALA A 244 -11.69 -4.12 1.73
N GLY A 245 -12.73 -4.96 1.80
CA GLY A 245 -13.87 -4.90 0.89
C GLY A 245 -13.59 -5.42 -0.53
N SER A 246 -12.35 -5.77 -0.87
CA SER A 246 -11.95 -6.39 -2.13
C SER A 246 -11.54 -7.84 -1.92
N ALA A 247 -12.04 -8.75 -2.77
CA ALA A 247 -11.82 -10.19 -2.62
C ALA A 247 -10.35 -10.62 -2.83
N ASP A 248 -9.59 -9.84 -3.57
CA ASP A 248 -8.18 -10.11 -3.89
C ASP A 248 -7.25 -10.02 -2.70
N ARG A 249 -7.57 -9.19 -1.70
CA ARG A 249 -6.73 -8.99 -0.51
C ARG A 249 -6.96 -10.02 0.59
N GLY A 250 -7.96 -10.88 0.45
CA GLY A 250 -8.32 -11.87 1.46
C GLY A 250 -9.00 -11.23 2.68
N CYS A 251 -9.15 -12.05 3.72
CA CYS A 251 -9.76 -11.66 4.97
C CYS A 251 -8.88 -12.17 6.10
N ALA A 252 -8.40 -11.28 6.98
CA ALA A 252 -7.67 -11.67 8.16
C ALA A 252 -8.64 -12.03 9.28
N SER A 253 -8.41 -13.17 9.94
CA SER A 253 -9.13 -13.57 11.15
C SER A 253 -8.19 -13.60 12.36
N GLY A 254 -8.63 -13.03 13.47
CA GLY A 254 -7.83 -12.97 14.69
C GLY A 254 -8.57 -12.37 15.86
N ARG A 255 -7.95 -12.44 17.04
CA ARG A 255 -8.50 -11.83 18.26
C ARG A 255 -8.36 -10.30 18.19
N LEU A 256 -9.46 -9.57 18.33
CA LEU A 256 -9.43 -8.12 18.39
C LEU A 256 -8.72 -7.65 19.66
N LEU A 257 -7.56 -7.02 19.51
CA LEU A 257 -6.77 -6.50 20.63
C LEU A 257 -7.05 -5.02 20.89
N ALA A 258 -7.22 -4.23 19.83
CA ALA A 258 -7.57 -2.82 19.92
C ALA A 258 -8.29 -2.35 18.65
N VAL A 259 -9.09 -1.33 18.79
CA VAL A 259 -9.69 -0.58 17.69
C VAL A 259 -9.90 0.87 18.09
N ASP A 260 -9.59 1.79 17.20
CA ASP A 260 -9.87 3.22 17.33
C ASP A 260 -10.16 3.83 15.94
N HIS A 261 -10.26 5.16 15.85
CA HIS A 261 -10.55 5.85 14.59
C HIS A 261 -9.40 5.78 13.56
N GLU A 262 -8.21 5.32 13.93
CA GLU A 262 -7.05 5.27 13.07
C GLU A 262 -6.66 3.83 12.67
N GLN A 263 -6.91 2.85 13.55
CA GLN A 263 -6.35 1.51 13.39
C GLN A 263 -7.19 0.41 14.03
N VAL A 264 -6.94 -0.81 13.56
CA VAL A 264 -7.41 -2.08 14.13
C VAL A 264 -6.20 -2.95 14.40
N VAL A 265 -6.13 -3.57 15.57
CA VAL A 265 -5.04 -4.48 15.93
C VAL A 265 -5.60 -5.87 16.20
N LEU A 266 -5.13 -6.86 15.46
CA LEU A 266 -5.47 -8.27 15.66
C LEU A 266 -4.29 -9.02 16.30
N GLY A 267 -4.60 -9.88 17.27
CA GLY A 267 -3.71 -10.96 17.68
C GLY A 267 -3.95 -12.17 16.77
N VAL A 268 -2.92 -12.57 16.04
CA VAL A 268 -2.93 -13.74 15.17
C VAL A 268 -1.95 -14.76 15.70
N GLU A 269 -2.32 -16.03 15.68
CA GLU A 269 -1.43 -17.14 16.03
C GLU A 269 -0.98 -17.82 14.72
N PRO A 270 0.20 -17.47 14.18
CA PRO A 270 0.73 -18.13 13.00
C PRO A 270 1.12 -19.59 13.29
N ILE A 271 1.38 -20.34 12.22
CA ILE A 271 1.75 -21.78 12.30
C ILE A 271 2.96 -22.01 13.23
N SER A 272 3.80 -21.01 13.46
CA SER A 272 4.96 -21.08 14.37
C SER A 272 4.60 -21.13 15.87
N GLY A 273 3.34 -20.91 16.24
CA GLY A 273 2.90 -20.88 17.65
C GLY A 273 3.21 -19.58 18.39
N GLU A 274 3.83 -18.60 17.75
CA GLU A 274 4.11 -17.29 18.32
C GLU A 274 3.09 -16.26 17.83
N ALA A 275 2.53 -15.47 18.74
CA ALA A 275 1.52 -14.47 18.40
C ALA A 275 2.13 -13.28 17.66
N ALA A 276 1.56 -12.93 16.51
CA ALA A 276 1.79 -11.70 15.80
C ALA A 276 0.72 -10.65 16.17
N GLN A 277 1.08 -9.38 16.15
CA GLN A 277 0.13 -8.28 16.17
C GLN A 277 -0.01 -7.73 14.76
N VAL A 278 -1.19 -7.87 14.17
CA VAL A 278 -1.44 -7.41 12.79
C VAL A 278 -2.22 -6.10 12.83
N TRP A 279 -1.62 -5.05 12.29
CA TRP A 279 -2.08 -3.68 12.34
C TRP A 279 -2.68 -3.26 11.01
N PHE A 280 -3.96 -2.93 11.01
CA PHE A 280 -4.70 -2.45 9.85
C PHE A 280 -5.08 -0.98 10.03
N PRO A 281 -5.15 -0.17 8.96
CA PRO A 281 -5.83 1.10 9.05
C PRO A 281 -7.32 0.89 9.35
N ARG A 282 -7.92 1.81 10.11
CA ARG A 282 -9.38 1.78 10.31
C ARG A 282 -10.12 2.20 9.06
N PHE A 283 -9.55 3.13 8.33
CA PHE A 283 -10.10 3.66 7.08
C PHE A 283 -10.04 2.61 5.96
N GLY A 284 -11.20 2.29 5.37
CA GLY A 284 -11.32 1.32 4.26
C GLY A 284 -11.25 -0.15 4.66
N TYR A 285 -11.18 -0.46 5.96
CA TYR A 285 -11.19 -1.84 6.47
C TYR A 285 -12.44 -2.09 7.33
N HIS A 286 -13.12 -3.18 7.06
CA HIS A 286 -14.38 -3.57 7.67
C HIS A 286 -14.18 -4.76 8.59
N LEU A 287 -14.85 -4.72 9.76
CA LEU A 287 -14.82 -5.78 10.75
C LEU A 287 -16.17 -6.50 10.79
N LYS A 288 -16.11 -7.82 11.01
CA LYS A 288 -17.24 -8.67 11.32
C LYS A 288 -16.86 -9.60 12.47
N GLN A 289 -17.81 -9.94 13.35
CA GLN A 289 -17.58 -11.06 14.28
C GLN A 289 -17.51 -12.35 13.46
N SER A 290 -16.51 -13.17 13.75
CA SER A 290 -16.40 -14.49 13.14
C SER A 290 -17.54 -15.36 13.66
N GLY A 291 -18.35 -15.91 12.76
CA GLY A 291 -19.52 -16.72 13.09
C GLY A 291 -19.16 -18.12 13.54
#